data_f5243d644492c9392bb1da4fc162b3ec
#
_entry.id   f5243d644492c9392bb1da4fc162b3ec
#
_cell.length_a   1.000
_cell.length_b   1.000
_cell.length_c   1.000
_cell.angle_alpha   90.00
_cell.angle_beta   90.00
_cell.angle_gamma   90.00
#
_symmetry.space_group_name_H-M   'P 1'
#
loop_
_entity.id
_entity.type
_entity.pdbx_description
1 polymer ?
#
loop_
_entity_poly.entity_id
_entity_poly.type
_entity_poly.pdbx_seq_one_letter_code
_entity_poly.pdbx_strand_id
1 'polypeptide(L)'
;MTDVLPGSHAGTPEPELRLVLLGTIGCGKTLSGDTLLGQASSGSPFASGSSPRLCQLRRGASEGRRLTVVEAPRWYWNGGHMEAGVRKETERALELASPGPHAFLLLVPVGQFTEVERRVPTELEEVFGEGVLKHTLVLFTCGDYLMGRGAGQYLEGEDPGLREVIDRCGGQYHVINNRRPQEREQVRELLEKVTMTTIPSYNGNDNNGSN
;
A
#
# COMPACT_ATOMS: atom_id res chain seq x y z
N MET A 1 26.36 39.27 33.16
CA MET A 1 25.06 38.62 32.84
C MET A 1 25.14 38.21 31.38
N THR A 2 25.47 36.98 31.14
CA THR A 2 25.58 36.41 29.78
C THR A 2 24.31 35.57 29.55
N ASP A 3 23.44 36.10 28.72
CA ASP A 3 22.26 35.38 28.24
C ASP A 3 22.70 34.23 27.35
N VAL A 4 22.52 33.02 27.87
CA VAL A 4 22.64 31.79 27.09
C VAL A 4 21.32 31.58 26.37
N LEU A 5 21.31 31.81 25.09
CA LEU A 5 20.20 31.44 24.20
C LEU A 5 20.03 29.91 24.25
N PRO A 6 18.82 29.41 24.44
CA PRO A 6 18.60 27.95 24.38
C PRO A 6 18.87 27.46 22.97
N GLY A 7 19.78 26.50 22.87
CA GLY A 7 20.12 25.86 21.60
C GLY A 7 18.86 25.25 20.96
N SER A 8 18.68 25.60 19.70
CA SER A 8 17.72 24.92 18.86
C SER A 8 18.07 23.44 18.79
N HIS A 9 17.29 22.61 19.45
CA HIS A 9 17.32 21.17 19.19
C HIS A 9 16.97 20.99 17.73
N ALA A 10 17.98 20.76 16.89
CA ALA A 10 17.77 20.20 15.58
C ALA A 10 17.13 18.83 15.82
N GLY A 11 15.80 18.76 15.67
CA GLY A 11 15.06 17.51 15.77
C GLY A 11 15.67 16.52 14.80
N THR A 12 15.93 15.31 15.25
CA THR A 12 16.26 14.20 14.37
C THR A 12 15.19 14.15 13.27
N PRO A 13 15.59 14.11 11.98
CA PRO A 13 14.61 14.08 10.91
C PRO A 13 13.68 12.89 11.12
N GLU A 14 12.39 13.16 11.07
CA GLU A 14 11.38 12.10 11.18
C GLU A 14 11.65 11.02 10.14
N PRO A 15 11.59 9.72 10.51
CA PRO A 15 11.80 8.65 9.55
C PRO A 15 10.77 8.72 8.43
N GLU A 16 11.23 8.62 7.19
CA GLU A 16 10.38 8.62 6.00
C GLU A 16 9.98 7.20 5.62
N LEU A 17 8.72 7.02 5.27
CA LEU A 17 8.21 5.81 4.63
C LEU A 17 7.56 6.13 3.30
N ARG A 18 7.93 5.41 2.27
CA ARG A 18 7.37 5.49 0.93
C ARG A 18 6.56 4.23 0.64
N LEU A 19 5.29 4.42 0.38
CA LEU A 19 4.31 3.34 0.18
C LEU A 19 3.67 3.47 -1.21
N VAL A 20 3.53 2.36 -1.91
CA VAL A 20 2.78 2.28 -3.16
C VAL A 20 1.52 1.48 -2.93
N LEU A 21 0.37 2.09 -3.21
CA LEU A 21 -0.94 1.44 -3.09
C LEU A 21 -1.34 0.84 -4.44
N LEU A 22 -1.60 -0.45 -4.45
CA LEU A 22 -1.94 -1.26 -5.61
C LEU A 22 -3.29 -1.95 -5.41
N GLY A 23 -4.00 -2.19 -6.49
CA GLY A 23 -5.22 -2.97 -6.40
C GLY A 23 -6.17 -2.74 -7.57
N THR A 24 -7.24 -3.52 -7.57
CA THR A 24 -8.28 -3.52 -8.60
C THR A 24 -9.24 -2.35 -8.41
N ILE A 25 -10.20 -2.22 -9.32
CA ILE A 25 -11.24 -1.19 -9.24
C ILE A 25 -12.02 -1.34 -7.93
N GLY A 26 -12.24 -0.23 -7.24
CA GLY A 26 -13.07 -0.21 -6.03
C GLY A 26 -12.44 -0.82 -4.79
N CYS A 27 -11.12 -1.10 -4.80
CA CYS A 27 -10.43 -1.66 -3.63
C CYS A 27 -10.18 -0.66 -2.50
N GLY A 28 -10.46 0.64 -2.71
CA GLY A 28 -10.35 1.66 -1.68
C GLY A 28 -8.98 2.35 -1.58
N LYS A 29 -8.22 2.46 -2.68
CA LYS A 29 -6.89 3.08 -2.68
C LYS A 29 -6.91 4.52 -2.18
N THR A 30 -7.80 5.36 -2.71
CA THR A 30 -7.88 6.77 -2.32
C THR A 30 -8.28 6.95 -0.86
N LEU A 31 -9.29 6.21 -0.40
CA LEU A 31 -9.71 6.25 1.00
C LEU A 31 -8.63 5.73 1.95
N SER A 32 -7.89 4.71 1.55
CA SER A 32 -6.78 4.18 2.34
C SER A 32 -5.63 5.17 2.43
N GLY A 33 -5.34 5.88 1.33
CA GLY A 33 -4.38 6.99 1.34
C GLY A 33 -4.81 8.10 2.29
N ASP A 34 -6.08 8.48 2.29
CA ASP A 34 -6.64 9.45 3.22
C ASP A 34 -6.47 9.00 4.68
N THR A 35 -6.78 7.76 4.98
CA THR A 35 -6.63 7.19 6.33
C THR A 35 -5.17 7.17 6.76
N LEU A 36 -4.27 6.70 5.90
CA LEU A 36 -2.82 6.66 6.19
C LEU A 36 -2.27 8.05 6.50
N LEU A 37 -2.62 9.04 5.70
CA LEU A 37 -2.13 10.41 5.85
C LEU A 37 -2.87 11.21 6.94
N GLY A 38 -4.01 10.71 7.43
CA GLY A 38 -4.87 11.46 8.34
C GLY A 38 -5.46 12.73 7.72
N GLN A 39 -5.63 12.75 6.40
CA GLN A 39 -6.07 13.91 5.62
C GLN A 39 -7.09 13.47 4.59
N ALA A 40 -8.20 14.18 4.51
CA ALA A 40 -9.13 13.97 3.40
C ALA A 40 -8.50 14.46 2.09
N SER A 41 -8.65 13.69 1.03
CA SER A 41 -8.29 14.14 -0.31
C SER A 41 -9.16 15.34 -0.69
N SER A 42 -8.56 16.35 -1.31
CA SER A 42 -9.24 17.58 -1.75
C SER A 42 -10.19 17.37 -2.95
N GLY A 43 -10.50 16.13 -3.29
CA GLY A 43 -11.50 15.77 -4.29
C GLY A 43 -12.75 15.22 -3.63
N SER A 44 -13.92 15.70 -4.03
CA SER A 44 -15.18 15.13 -3.57
C SER A 44 -15.17 13.61 -3.76
N PRO A 45 -15.48 12.81 -2.72
CA PRO A 45 -15.59 11.36 -2.85
C PRO A 45 -16.69 10.93 -3.84
N PHE A 46 -17.45 11.87 -4.34
CA PHE A 46 -18.53 11.69 -5.31
C PHE A 46 -18.26 12.33 -6.67
N ALA A 47 -17.09 12.93 -6.87
CA ALA A 47 -16.70 13.41 -8.19
C ALA A 47 -16.42 12.20 -9.08
N SER A 48 -17.47 11.72 -9.71
CA SER A 48 -17.51 10.73 -10.79
C SER A 48 -16.68 9.45 -10.57
N GLY A 49 -17.34 8.33 -10.54
CA GLY A 49 -16.87 6.95 -10.39
C GLY A 49 -15.72 6.47 -11.29
N SER A 50 -14.75 7.31 -11.57
CA SER A 50 -13.52 6.94 -12.24
C SER A 50 -12.35 7.11 -11.27
N SER A 51 -11.83 6.01 -10.76
CA SER A 51 -10.48 5.98 -10.18
C SER A 51 -9.51 6.63 -11.18
N PRO A 52 -8.54 7.43 -10.72
CA PRO A 52 -7.61 8.09 -11.63
C PRO A 52 -6.87 7.07 -12.50
N ARG A 53 -6.71 7.39 -13.78
CA ARG A 53 -5.93 6.58 -14.72
C ARG A 53 -4.43 6.79 -14.56
N LEU A 54 -4.04 7.79 -13.77
CA LEU A 54 -2.66 8.17 -13.50
C LEU A 54 -2.33 7.90 -12.04
N CYS A 55 -1.05 7.67 -11.76
CA CYS A 55 -0.56 7.64 -10.39
C CYS A 55 -0.82 8.97 -9.69
N GLN A 56 -1.16 8.91 -8.43
CA GLN A 56 -1.32 10.08 -7.56
C GLN A 56 -0.27 10.03 -6.45
N LEU A 57 0.52 11.10 -6.34
CA LEU A 57 1.52 11.24 -5.29
C LEU A 57 1.00 12.18 -4.20
N ARG A 58 1.04 11.70 -2.96
CA ARG A 58 0.67 12.51 -1.79
C ARG A 58 1.73 12.36 -0.71
N ARG A 59 2.03 13.46 -0.03
CA ARG A 59 2.96 13.50 1.09
C ARG A 59 2.33 14.14 2.30
N GLY A 60 2.71 13.67 3.47
CA GLY A 60 2.24 14.23 4.72
C GLY A 60 2.98 13.64 5.91
N ALA A 61 2.70 14.18 7.10
CA ALA A 61 3.17 13.63 8.36
C ALA A 61 2.02 12.90 9.04
N SER A 62 2.25 11.69 9.47
CA SER A 62 1.26 10.87 10.15
C SER A 62 1.94 9.91 11.12
N GLU A 63 1.43 9.80 12.32
CA GLU A 63 1.89 8.87 13.37
C GLU A 63 3.41 9.00 13.64
N GLY A 64 3.92 10.23 13.69
CA GLY A 64 5.34 10.51 13.95
C GLY A 64 6.28 10.19 12.79
N ARG A 65 5.77 10.08 11.58
CA ARG A 65 6.54 9.76 10.38
C ARG A 65 6.18 10.66 9.21
N ARG A 66 7.11 10.90 8.32
CA ARG A 66 6.82 11.46 7.00
C ARG A 66 6.41 10.33 6.07
N LEU A 67 5.23 10.45 5.48
CA LEU A 67 4.73 9.46 4.54
C LEU A 67 4.73 10.03 3.12
N THR A 68 5.22 9.23 2.20
CA THR A 68 5.00 9.39 0.77
C THR A 68 4.10 8.24 0.34
N VAL A 69 2.92 8.58 -0.14
CA VAL A 69 1.93 7.60 -0.62
C VAL A 69 1.73 7.80 -2.11
N VAL A 70 2.08 6.79 -2.88
CA VAL A 70 1.83 6.75 -4.32
C VAL A 70 0.66 5.82 -4.57
N GLU A 71 -0.44 6.37 -5.04
CA GLU A 71 -1.61 5.62 -5.46
C GLU A 71 -1.45 5.24 -6.94
N ALA A 72 -1.28 3.95 -7.22
CA ALA A 72 -1.21 3.45 -8.58
C ALA A 72 -2.58 3.52 -9.26
N PRO A 73 -2.64 3.52 -10.61
CA PRO A 73 -3.91 3.51 -11.31
C PRO A 73 -4.69 2.23 -10.99
N ARG A 74 -6.00 2.29 -11.16
CA ARG A 74 -6.84 1.09 -11.01
C ARG A 74 -6.39 0.02 -11.99
N TRP A 75 -6.26 -1.20 -11.52
CA TRP A 75 -5.98 -2.32 -12.38
C TRP A 75 -7.25 -2.90 -12.98
N TYR A 76 -7.21 -3.15 -14.26
CA TYR A 76 -8.19 -3.95 -14.94
C TYR A 76 -7.53 -4.72 -16.09
N TRP A 77 -8.12 -5.81 -16.46
CA TRP A 77 -7.62 -6.71 -17.49
C TRP A 77 -8.56 -6.71 -18.67
N ASN A 78 -7.99 -6.62 -19.86
CA ASN A 78 -8.69 -6.82 -21.10
C ASN A 78 -8.21 -8.14 -21.72
N GLY A 79 -9.11 -9.10 -21.88
CA GLY A 79 -8.75 -10.41 -22.41
C GLY A 79 -7.74 -11.23 -21.60
N GLY A 80 -7.68 -11.00 -20.29
CA GLY A 80 -6.78 -11.74 -19.37
C GLY A 80 -5.41 -11.10 -19.17
N HIS A 81 -5.15 -9.96 -19.81
CA HIS A 81 -3.91 -9.19 -19.64
C HIS A 81 -4.19 -7.80 -19.13
N MET A 82 -3.26 -7.26 -18.32
CA MET A 82 -3.31 -5.86 -17.92
C MET A 82 -3.16 -4.96 -19.15
N GLU A 83 -4.01 -3.94 -19.25
CA GLU A 83 -3.90 -2.97 -20.35
C GLU A 83 -2.52 -2.30 -20.33
N ALA A 84 -1.90 -2.16 -21.50
CA ALA A 84 -0.55 -1.62 -21.65
C ALA A 84 -0.37 -0.22 -21.04
N GLY A 85 -1.38 0.65 -21.19
CA GLY A 85 -1.35 1.98 -20.57
C GLY A 85 -1.38 1.96 -19.06
N VAL A 86 -2.17 1.07 -18.47
CA VAL A 86 -2.24 0.86 -17.02
C VAL A 86 -0.92 0.29 -16.51
N ARG A 87 -0.35 -0.67 -17.20
CA ARG A 87 0.95 -1.27 -16.87
C ARG A 87 2.05 -0.21 -16.85
N LYS A 88 2.15 0.59 -17.90
CA LYS A 88 3.17 1.65 -18.00
C LYS A 88 3.04 2.68 -16.89
N GLU A 89 1.82 3.09 -16.57
CA GLU A 89 1.59 4.04 -15.49
C GLU A 89 1.87 3.42 -14.12
N THR A 90 1.60 2.12 -13.94
CA THR A 90 1.96 1.39 -12.71
C THR A 90 3.49 1.33 -12.53
N GLU A 91 4.22 1.10 -13.60
CA GLU A 91 5.70 1.15 -13.59
C GLU A 91 6.23 2.52 -13.13
N ARG A 92 5.54 3.60 -13.52
CA ARG A 92 5.88 4.96 -13.12
C ARG A 92 5.79 5.19 -11.60
N ALA A 93 5.04 4.38 -10.88
CA ALA A 93 4.95 4.48 -9.43
C ALA A 93 6.33 4.36 -8.74
N LEU A 94 7.26 3.60 -9.30
CA LEU A 94 8.64 3.51 -8.77
C LEU A 94 9.38 4.84 -8.84
N GLU A 95 9.23 5.56 -9.95
CA GLU A 95 9.86 6.87 -10.13
C GLU A 95 9.30 7.88 -9.13
N LEU A 96 7.99 7.85 -8.91
CA LEU A 96 7.33 8.74 -7.97
C LEU A 96 7.68 8.43 -6.51
N ALA A 97 8.01 7.18 -6.19
CA ALA A 97 8.46 6.75 -4.88
C ALA A 97 9.98 6.73 -4.73
N SER A 98 10.70 7.49 -5.58
CA SER A 98 12.17 7.55 -5.58
C SER A 98 12.73 7.90 -4.19
N PRO A 99 13.84 7.27 -3.75
CA PRO A 99 14.71 6.30 -4.44
C PRO A 99 14.17 4.86 -4.50
N GLY A 100 12.95 4.63 -4.08
CA GLY A 100 12.25 3.36 -4.12
C GLY A 100 11.26 3.22 -2.96
N PRO A 101 10.16 2.50 -3.13
CA PRO A 101 9.20 2.28 -2.05
C PRO A 101 9.77 1.36 -0.99
N HIS A 102 9.38 1.57 0.27
CA HIS A 102 9.67 0.65 1.37
C HIS A 102 8.70 -0.54 1.34
N ALA A 103 7.48 -0.31 0.91
CA ALA A 103 6.49 -1.37 0.75
C ALA A 103 5.49 -1.06 -0.36
N PHE A 104 5.02 -2.13 -0.97
CA PHE A 104 3.82 -2.15 -1.80
C PHE A 104 2.67 -2.67 -0.94
N LEU A 105 1.57 -1.96 -0.91
CA LEU A 105 0.35 -2.39 -0.23
C LEU A 105 -0.64 -2.86 -1.28
N LEU A 106 -0.89 -4.16 -1.30
CA LEU A 106 -1.88 -4.76 -2.18
C LEU A 106 -3.23 -4.74 -1.49
N LEU A 107 -4.13 -3.89 -1.96
CA LEU A 107 -5.44 -3.68 -1.35
C LEU A 107 -6.45 -4.71 -1.86
N VAL A 108 -7.07 -5.41 -0.92
CA VAL A 108 -8.12 -6.41 -1.18
C VAL A 108 -9.28 -6.13 -0.22
N PRO A 109 -10.47 -5.77 -0.72
CA PRO A 109 -11.62 -5.62 0.16
C PRO A 109 -12.02 -6.94 0.82
N VAL A 110 -12.37 -6.88 2.11
CA VAL A 110 -12.91 -8.03 2.82
C VAL A 110 -14.13 -8.59 2.07
N GLY A 111 -14.12 -9.89 1.81
CA GLY A 111 -15.20 -10.59 1.12
C GLY A 111 -15.24 -10.45 -0.40
N GLN A 112 -14.22 -9.85 -1.01
CA GLN A 112 -14.17 -9.61 -2.46
C GLN A 112 -12.95 -10.24 -3.14
N PHE A 113 -12.49 -11.38 -2.65
CA PHE A 113 -11.44 -12.14 -3.32
C PHE A 113 -12.01 -12.91 -4.51
N THR A 114 -11.42 -12.71 -5.69
CA THR A 114 -11.81 -13.34 -6.95
C THR A 114 -10.59 -13.87 -7.71
N GLU A 115 -10.82 -14.50 -8.86
CA GLU A 115 -9.75 -14.93 -9.77
C GLU A 115 -8.87 -13.76 -10.26
N VAL A 116 -9.40 -12.54 -10.24
CA VAL A 116 -8.63 -11.35 -10.59
C VAL A 116 -7.54 -11.10 -9.55
N GLU A 117 -7.89 -11.08 -8.27
CA GLU A 117 -6.94 -10.89 -7.17
C GLU A 117 -5.92 -12.04 -7.10
N ARG A 118 -6.30 -13.24 -7.47
CA ARG A 118 -5.40 -14.40 -7.52
C ARG A 118 -4.24 -14.20 -8.50
N ARG A 119 -4.46 -13.47 -9.59
CA ARG A 119 -3.44 -13.19 -10.62
C ARG A 119 -2.48 -12.07 -10.23
N VAL A 120 -2.86 -11.22 -9.28
CA VAL A 120 -2.11 -10.00 -8.96
C VAL A 120 -0.64 -10.27 -8.62
N PRO A 121 -0.25 -11.25 -7.79
CA PRO A 121 1.16 -11.48 -7.52
C PRO A 121 2.01 -11.74 -8.77
N THR A 122 1.50 -12.52 -9.71
CA THR A 122 2.20 -12.80 -10.97
C THR A 122 2.32 -11.53 -11.81
N GLU A 123 1.25 -10.74 -11.91
CA GLU A 123 1.28 -9.46 -12.63
C GLU A 123 2.25 -8.46 -11.97
N LEU A 124 2.37 -8.45 -10.65
CA LEU A 124 3.34 -7.61 -9.94
C LEU A 124 4.78 -7.98 -10.31
N GLU A 125 5.09 -9.26 -10.35
CA GLU A 125 6.41 -9.74 -10.75
C GLU A 125 6.73 -9.36 -12.21
N GLU A 126 5.75 -9.42 -13.10
CA GLU A 126 5.91 -9.01 -14.49
C GLU A 126 6.16 -7.51 -14.64
N VAL A 127 5.49 -6.67 -13.83
CA VAL A 127 5.64 -5.21 -13.87
C VAL A 127 6.92 -4.75 -13.19
N PHE A 128 7.22 -5.26 -12.00
CA PHE A 128 8.28 -4.75 -11.13
C PHE A 128 9.49 -5.69 -10.98
N GLY A 129 9.40 -6.94 -11.40
CA GLY A 129 10.44 -7.94 -11.22
C GLY A 129 10.22 -8.85 -10.02
N GLU A 130 10.99 -9.94 -9.94
CA GLU A 130 10.80 -11.02 -8.97
C GLU A 130 10.91 -10.59 -7.50
N GLY A 131 11.71 -9.56 -7.20
CA GLY A 131 11.93 -9.08 -5.84
C GLY A 131 10.74 -8.35 -5.22
N VAL A 132 9.73 -7.95 -6.01
CA VAL A 132 8.64 -7.09 -5.56
C VAL A 132 7.80 -7.71 -4.43
N LEU A 133 7.55 -9.01 -4.48
CA LEU A 133 6.67 -9.68 -3.52
C LEU A 133 7.23 -9.71 -2.11
N LYS A 134 8.55 -9.63 -1.95
CA LYS A 134 9.21 -9.51 -0.64
C LYS A 134 8.93 -8.18 0.04
N HIS A 135 8.60 -7.16 -0.75
CA HIS A 135 8.27 -5.81 -0.29
C HIS A 135 6.75 -5.55 -0.28
N THR A 136 5.96 -6.58 -0.50
CA THR A 136 4.50 -6.47 -0.62
C THR A 136 3.81 -7.00 0.62
N LEU A 137 2.83 -6.25 1.11
CA LEU A 137 1.94 -6.62 2.19
C LEU A 137 0.50 -6.56 1.69
N VAL A 138 -0.30 -7.57 2.02
CA VAL A 138 -1.74 -7.55 1.70
C VAL A 138 -2.47 -6.69 2.70
N LEU A 139 -3.12 -5.64 2.23
CA LEU A 139 -3.94 -4.73 3.03
C LEU A 139 -5.41 -4.98 2.76
N PHE A 140 -6.10 -5.59 3.72
CA PHE A 140 -7.55 -5.74 3.64
C PHE A 140 -8.23 -4.43 3.94
N THR A 141 -9.02 -3.94 3.00
CA THR A 141 -9.91 -2.80 3.18
C THR A 141 -11.31 -3.25 3.60
N CYS A 142 -12.19 -2.32 3.95
CA CYS A 142 -13.52 -2.64 4.43
C CYS A 142 -13.53 -3.54 5.68
N GLY A 143 -12.66 -3.25 6.63
CA GLY A 143 -12.55 -4.01 7.88
C GLY A 143 -13.84 -4.07 8.70
N ASP A 144 -14.77 -3.14 8.50
CA ASP A 144 -16.10 -3.16 9.09
C ASP A 144 -16.92 -4.39 8.68
N TYR A 145 -16.67 -4.96 7.50
CA TYR A 145 -17.32 -6.20 7.06
C TYR A 145 -16.85 -7.46 7.80
N LEU A 146 -15.81 -7.38 8.60
CA LEU A 146 -15.43 -8.48 9.50
C LEU A 146 -16.47 -8.69 10.61
N MET A 147 -17.26 -7.68 10.94
CA MET A 147 -18.33 -7.74 11.95
C MET A 147 -17.84 -8.27 13.30
N GLY A 148 -16.68 -7.80 13.75
CA GLY A 148 -16.05 -8.21 15.01
C GLY A 148 -15.28 -9.53 14.96
N ARG A 149 -15.24 -10.24 13.84
CA ARG A 149 -14.38 -11.42 13.67
C ARG A 149 -12.92 -11.01 13.56
N GLY A 150 -12.02 -11.83 14.08
CA GLY A 150 -10.60 -11.67 13.83
C GLY A 150 -10.22 -11.96 12.38
N ALA A 151 -9.16 -11.33 11.88
CA ALA A 151 -8.69 -11.56 10.51
C ALA A 151 -8.32 -13.02 10.26
N GLY A 152 -7.71 -13.71 11.24
CA GLY A 152 -7.40 -15.13 11.13
C GLY A 152 -8.63 -15.99 10.92
N GLN A 153 -9.69 -15.74 11.68
CA GLN A 153 -10.96 -16.44 11.54
C GLN A 153 -11.61 -16.18 10.17
N TYR A 154 -11.53 -14.95 9.67
CA TYR A 154 -11.99 -14.61 8.33
C TYR A 154 -11.25 -15.42 7.26
N LEU A 155 -9.92 -15.50 7.34
CA LEU A 155 -9.09 -16.22 6.38
C LEU A 155 -9.36 -17.73 6.36
N GLU A 156 -9.71 -18.33 7.50
CA GLU A 156 -10.06 -19.74 7.57
C GLU A 156 -11.31 -20.11 6.75
N GLY A 157 -12.24 -19.16 6.62
CA GLY A 157 -13.48 -19.33 5.87
C GLY A 157 -13.41 -18.95 4.40
N GLU A 158 -12.31 -18.37 3.95
CA GLU A 158 -12.16 -17.84 2.59
C GLU A 158 -11.53 -18.85 1.62
N ASP A 159 -11.55 -18.48 0.34
CA ASP A 159 -10.91 -19.25 -0.72
C ASP A 159 -9.42 -19.48 -0.40
N PRO A 160 -8.92 -20.73 -0.48
CA PRO A 160 -7.50 -21.03 -0.25
C PRO A 160 -6.54 -20.19 -1.11
N GLY A 161 -6.98 -19.72 -2.27
CA GLY A 161 -6.19 -18.83 -3.13
C GLY A 161 -5.83 -17.50 -2.48
N LEU A 162 -6.65 -16.99 -1.56
CA LEU A 162 -6.33 -15.77 -0.80
C LEU A 162 -5.11 -16.00 0.10
N ARG A 163 -5.05 -17.15 0.77
CA ARG A 163 -3.88 -17.50 1.59
C ARG A 163 -2.63 -17.67 0.74
N GLU A 164 -2.75 -18.25 -0.43
CA GLU A 164 -1.62 -18.35 -1.38
C GLU A 164 -1.09 -16.97 -1.79
N VAL A 165 -1.98 -16.00 -2.05
CA VAL A 165 -1.59 -14.63 -2.36
C VAL A 165 -0.83 -14.01 -1.19
N ILE A 166 -1.33 -14.17 0.05
CA ILE A 166 -0.66 -13.67 1.25
C ILE A 166 0.72 -14.32 1.40
N ASP A 167 0.83 -15.63 1.25
CA ASP A 167 2.09 -16.36 1.41
C ASP A 167 3.12 -15.94 0.36
N ARG A 168 2.71 -15.72 -0.88
CA ARG A 168 3.57 -15.18 -1.93
C ARG A 168 4.05 -13.76 -1.64
N CYS A 169 3.28 -12.98 -0.92
CA CYS A 169 3.62 -11.62 -0.48
C CYS A 169 4.30 -11.59 0.90
N GLY A 170 5.09 -12.59 1.23
CA GLY A 170 5.86 -12.64 2.47
C GLY A 170 5.07 -13.05 3.71
N GLY A 171 3.83 -13.50 3.57
CA GLY A 171 3.00 -14.00 4.66
C GLY A 171 2.39 -12.92 5.56
N GLN A 172 2.57 -11.64 5.24
CA GLN A 172 2.06 -10.54 6.05
C GLN A 172 0.80 -9.92 5.47
N TYR A 173 -0.12 -9.60 6.37
CA TYR A 173 -1.34 -8.88 6.04
C TYR A 173 -1.74 -7.94 7.18
N HIS A 174 -2.59 -6.98 6.85
CA HIS A 174 -3.17 -6.05 7.82
C HIS A 174 -4.59 -5.71 7.41
N VAL A 175 -5.43 -5.33 8.36
CA VAL A 175 -6.82 -4.93 8.12
C VAL A 175 -6.99 -3.45 8.47
N ILE A 176 -7.63 -2.70 7.59
CA ILE A 176 -7.93 -1.28 7.80
C ILE A 176 -9.43 -1.03 7.62
N ASN A 177 -9.98 -0.17 8.49
CA ASN A 177 -11.35 0.31 8.37
C ASN A 177 -11.34 1.80 8.03
N ASN A 178 -11.56 2.13 6.77
CA ASN A 178 -11.57 3.51 6.28
C ASN A 178 -12.82 4.31 6.71
N ARG A 179 -13.83 3.66 7.30
CA ARG A 179 -14.98 4.33 7.91
C ARG A 179 -14.68 4.90 9.30
N ARG A 180 -13.57 4.47 9.89
CA ARG A 180 -13.09 4.92 11.20
C ARG A 180 -11.66 5.44 11.10
N PRO A 181 -11.40 6.47 10.28
CA PRO A 181 -10.06 7.00 10.08
C PRO A 181 -9.46 7.62 11.35
N GLN A 182 -10.29 7.99 12.32
CA GLN A 182 -9.88 8.51 13.61
C GLN A 182 -9.25 7.43 14.53
N GLU A 183 -9.47 6.17 14.25
CA GLU A 183 -8.83 5.06 14.97
C GLU A 183 -7.39 4.87 14.46
N ARG A 184 -6.47 5.68 15.00
CA ARG A 184 -5.09 5.77 14.52
C ARG A 184 -4.24 4.54 14.81
N GLU A 185 -4.63 3.70 15.75
CA GLU A 185 -3.91 2.45 16.07
C GLU A 185 -3.77 1.54 14.85
N GLN A 186 -4.82 1.42 14.04
CA GLN A 186 -4.77 0.64 12.81
C GLN A 186 -3.67 1.11 11.84
N VAL A 187 -3.41 2.42 11.80
CA VAL A 187 -2.34 2.99 10.97
C VAL A 187 -0.96 2.75 11.62
N ARG A 188 -0.83 3.00 12.91
CA ARG A 188 0.43 2.75 13.63
C ARG A 188 0.89 1.31 13.48
N GLU A 189 0.01 0.35 13.70
CA GLU A 189 0.31 -1.08 13.56
C GLU A 189 0.73 -1.44 12.14
N LEU A 190 0.07 -0.87 11.11
CA LEU A 190 0.46 -1.08 9.72
C LEU A 190 1.87 -0.55 9.45
N LEU A 191 2.15 0.67 9.87
CA LEU A 191 3.47 1.30 9.66
C LEU A 191 4.57 0.55 10.41
N GLU A 192 4.29 0.00 11.58
CA GLU A 192 5.20 -0.87 12.31
C GLU A 192 5.50 -2.15 11.54
N LYS A 193 4.49 -2.83 11.01
CA LYS A 193 4.68 -4.02 10.17
C LYS A 193 5.57 -3.73 8.97
N VAL A 194 5.35 -2.63 8.29
CA VAL A 194 6.19 -2.19 7.17
C VAL A 194 7.63 -1.95 7.59
N THR A 195 7.83 -1.34 8.76
CA THR A 195 9.16 -0.99 9.27
C THR A 195 9.92 -2.21 9.78
N MET A 196 9.24 -3.17 10.41
CA MET A 196 9.86 -4.40 10.94
C MET A 196 10.37 -5.32 9.84
N THR A 197 9.84 -5.19 8.62
CA THR A 197 10.40 -5.80 7.44
C THR A 197 11.64 -4.98 7.06
N THR A 198 12.76 -5.17 7.75
CA THR A 198 14.03 -4.47 7.54
C THR A 198 14.67 -4.83 6.20
N ILE A 199 13.95 -4.60 5.13
CA ILE A 199 14.43 -4.75 3.78
C ILE A 199 14.77 -3.34 3.30
N PRO A 200 15.95 -3.11 2.69
CA PRO A 200 16.24 -1.84 2.03
C PRO A 200 15.12 -1.50 1.06
N SER A 201 14.88 -0.21 0.85
CA SER A 201 13.86 0.22 -0.11
C SER A 201 14.04 -0.48 -1.46
N TYR A 202 12.94 -0.90 -2.05
CA TYR A 202 12.91 -1.56 -3.35
C TYR A 202 13.44 -0.61 -4.44
N ASN A 203 14.46 -0.99 -5.16
CA ASN A 203 15.10 -0.16 -6.19
C ASN A 203 14.97 -0.70 -7.63
N GLY A 204 14.23 -1.77 -7.83
CA GLY A 204 14.00 -2.37 -9.15
C GLY A 204 15.21 -3.10 -9.76
N ASN A 205 16.37 -3.06 -9.09
CA ASN A 205 17.62 -3.63 -9.63
C ASN A 205 18.06 -4.94 -8.98
N ASP A 206 17.22 -5.55 -8.17
CA ASP A 206 17.58 -6.80 -7.47
C ASP A 206 17.63 -8.04 -8.40
N ASN A 207 17.66 -7.83 -9.71
CA ASN A 207 17.81 -8.89 -10.72
C ASN A 207 19.26 -9.27 -10.99
N ASN A 208 20.19 -9.11 -10.06
CA ASN A 208 21.55 -9.53 -10.28
C ASN A 208 21.98 -10.65 -9.33
N GLY A 209 21.98 -11.85 -9.84
CA GLY A 209 22.98 -12.82 -9.40
C GLY A 209 22.45 -14.07 -8.77
N SER A 210 22.27 -15.07 -9.57
CA SER A 210 22.85 -16.38 -9.24
C SER A 210 23.24 -17.06 -10.53
N ASN A 211 24.52 -17.02 -10.82
CA ASN A 211 25.19 -18.04 -11.62
C ASN A 211 25.42 -19.24 -10.74
#